data_1e1e9c30a11088a14430e124778e19af
#
_entry.id   1e1e9c30a11088a14430e124778e19af
#
_cell.length_a   1.000
_cell.length_b   1.000
_cell.length_c   1.000
_cell.angle_alpha   90.00
_cell.angle_beta   90.00
_cell.angle_gamma   90.00
#
_symmetry.space_group_name_H-M   'P 1'
#
loop_
_entity.id
_entity.type
_entity.pdbx_description
1 polymer ?
#
loop_
_entity_poly.entity_id
_entity_poly.type
_entity_poly.pdbx_seq_one_letter_code
_entity_poly.pdbx_strand_id
1 'polypeptide(L)'
;MHIDPTQLQIVEQRLLWLSHWMIHHANHVRPKVDGIKIGGHQASSASMVSIMTALYFSALRPEDRVAVKPHASPVFHAMQYLMGNQTREKMENFRGFGGAQSYPSRTKDIDDADFSTGSVGLGVAITSFASIIQD
;
A
#
# COMPACT_ATOMS: atom_id res chain seq x y z
N MET A 1 2.10 -21.22 -5.67
CA MET A 1 0.67 -21.23 -6.09
C MET A 1 0.59 -20.57 -7.44
N HIS A 2 0.14 -21.26 -8.48
CA HIS A 2 -0.01 -20.66 -9.81
C HIS A 2 -1.40 -20.01 -9.86
N ILE A 3 -1.44 -18.67 -9.74
CA ILE A 3 -2.69 -17.92 -9.92
C ILE A 3 -2.90 -17.73 -11.43
N ASP A 4 -4.13 -18.02 -11.89
CA ASP A 4 -4.52 -17.81 -13.28
C ASP A 4 -4.36 -16.31 -13.64
N PRO A 5 -3.75 -15.99 -14.80
CA PRO A 5 -3.62 -14.60 -15.27
C PRO A 5 -4.93 -13.80 -15.28
N THR A 6 -6.05 -14.47 -15.56
CA THR A 6 -7.38 -13.84 -15.52
C THR A 6 -7.75 -13.38 -14.10
N GLN A 7 -7.42 -14.19 -13.09
CA GLN A 7 -7.65 -13.83 -11.68
C GLN A 7 -6.75 -12.69 -11.25
N LEU A 8 -5.47 -12.69 -11.65
CA LEU A 8 -4.56 -11.57 -11.39
C LEU A 8 -5.08 -10.27 -11.99
N GLN A 9 -5.63 -10.31 -13.20
CA GLN A 9 -6.21 -9.13 -13.84
C GLN A 9 -7.42 -8.59 -13.08
N ILE A 10 -8.28 -9.45 -12.55
CA ILE A 10 -9.41 -9.05 -11.70
C ILE A 10 -8.91 -8.38 -10.42
N VAL A 11 -7.91 -8.96 -9.77
CA VAL A 11 -7.30 -8.37 -8.55
C VAL A 11 -6.68 -7.01 -8.88
N GLU A 12 -5.92 -6.90 -9.96
CA GLU A 12 -5.31 -5.66 -10.42
C GLU A 12 -6.35 -4.54 -10.61
N GLN A 13 -7.45 -4.83 -11.28
CA GLN A 13 -8.54 -3.85 -11.48
C GLN A 13 -9.16 -3.42 -10.14
N ARG A 14 -9.34 -4.33 -9.20
CA ARG A 14 -9.84 -4.01 -7.85
C ARG A 14 -8.86 -3.13 -7.07
N LEU A 15 -7.58 -3.44 -7.14
CA LEU A 15 -6.53 -2.65 -6.49
C LEU A 15 -6.44 -1.25 -7.09
N LEU A 16 -6.52 -1.14 -8.42
CA LEU A 16 -6.55 0.15 -9.11
C LEU A 16 -7.72 0.99 -8.62
N TRP A 17 -8.91 0.42 -8.58
CA TRP A 17 -10.11 1.13 -8.12
C TRP A 17 -10.00 1.54 -6.65
N LEU A 18 -9.67 0.62 -5.74
CA LEU A 18 -9.60 0.88 -4.32
C LEU A 18 -8.54 1.94 -3.97
N SER A 19 -7.36 1.86 -4.57
CA SER A 19 -6.27 2.81 -4.32
C SER A 19 -6.63 4.22 -4.80
N HIS A 20 -7.30 4.35 -5.94
CA HIS A 20 -7.80 5.62 -6.45
C HIS A 20 -8.92 6.17 -5.60
N TRP A 21 -9.84 5.30 -5.19
CA TRP A 21 -10.96 5.65 -4.32
C TRP A 21 -10.46 6.19 -2.96
N MET A 22 -9.47 5.57 -2.33
CA MET A 22 -8.87 6.06 -1.08
C MET A 22 -8.38 7.51 -1.20
N ILE A 23 -7.63 7.81 -2.26
CA ILE A 23 -7.10 9.15 -2.51
C ILE A 23 -8.24 10.13 -2.81
N HIS A 24 -9.20 9.72 -3.63
CA HIS A 24 -10.38 10.54 -3.95
C HIS A 24 -11.21 10.82 -2.70
N HIS A 25 -11.52 9.80 -1.91
CA HIS A 25 -12.29 9.92 -0.68
C HIS A 25 -11.63 10.90 0.29
N ALA A 26 -10.33 10.76 0.54
CA ALA A 26 -9.59 11.66 1.44
C ALA A 26 -9.62 13.13 0.97
N ASN A 27 -9.61 13.37 -0.34
CA ASN A 27 -9.53 14.72 -0.88
C ASN A 27 -10.89 15.39 -1.17
N HIS A 28 -11.93 14.60 -1.46
CA HIS A 28 -13.19 15.14 -2.00
C HIS A 28 -14.45 14.71 -1.23
N VAL A 29 -14.40 13.60 -0.50
CA VAL A 29 -15.57 13.05 0.19
C VAL A 29 -15.52 13.28 1.69
N ARG A 30 -14.39 12.98 2.31
CA ARG A 30 -14.20 13.14 3.76
C ARG A 30 -14.31 14.61 4.17
N PRO A 31 -15.14 14.95 5.18
CA PRO A 31 -15.21 16.32 5.71
C PRO A 31 -13.84 16.84 6.16
N LYS A 32 -13.52 18.07 5.81
CA LYS A 32 -12.28 18.77 6.16
C LYS A 32 -12.58 20.10 6.82
N VAL A 33 -11.87 20.39 7.90
CA VAL A 33 -12.07 21.63 8.69
C VAL A 33 -11.53 22.85 7.94
N ASP A 34 -10.41 22.69 7.24
CA ASP A 34 -9.64 23.79 6.63
C ASP A 34 -9.75 23.84 5.09
N GLY A 35 -10.47 22.89 4.48
CA GLY A 35 -10.57 22.79 3.03
C GLY A 35 -9.29 22.38 2.29
N ILE A 36 -8.19 22.16 3.01
CA ILE A 36 -6.89 21.82 2.43
C ILE A 36 -6.93 20.40 1.83
N LYS A 37 -6.27 20.25 0.70
CA LYS A 37 -6.10 18.95 0.07
C LYS A 37 -5.23 18.03 0.94
N ILE A 38 -5.76 16.85 1.26
CA ILE A 38 -5.03 15.83 2.05
C ILE A 38 -3.79 15.34 1.31
N GLY A 39 -3.83 15.33 -0.01
CA GLY A 39 -2.76 14.85 -0.86
C GLY A 39 -2.93 13.41 -1.29
N GLY A 40 -1.84 12.83 -1.80
CA GLY A 40 -1.84 11.54 -2.51
C GLY A 40 -1.83 11.76 -4.02
N HIS A 41 -1.11 10.87 -4.74
CA HIS A 41 -0.91 10.98 -6.17
C HIS A 41 -1.51 9.75 -6.86
N GLN A 42 -2.66 9.90 -7.47
CA GLN A 42 -3.36 8.81 -8.15
C GLN A 42 -2.51 8.18 -9.25
N ALA A 43 -1.86 9.00 -10.10
CA ALA A 43 -1.02 8.49 -11.17
C ALA A 43 0.20 7.70 -10.65
N SER A 44 0.86 8.19 -9.60
CA SER A 44 1.97 7.48 -8.97
C SER A 44 1.53 6.17 -8.31
N SER A 45 0.34 6.16 -7.72
CA SER A 45 -0.26 4.95 -7.17
C SER A 45 -0.59 3.95 -8.28
N ALA A 46 -1.26 4.42 -9.36
CA ALA A 46 -1.63 3.59 -10.49
C ALA A 46 -0.45 2.90 -11.16
N SER A 47 0.68 3.61 -11.31
CA SER A 47 1.89 3.06 -11.91
C SER A 47 2.48 1.85 -11.18
N MET A 48 2.10 1.66 -9.90
CA MET A 48 2.58 0.55 -9.07
C MET A 48 1.62 -0.64 -9.00
N VAL A 49 0.39 -0.50 -9.51
CA VAL A 49 -0.66 -1.52 -9.34
C VAL A 49 -0.26 -2.86 -9.95
N SER A 50 0.14 -2.89 -11.23
CA SER A 50 0.54 -4.13 -11.92
C SER A 50 1.74 -4.79 -11.25
N ILE A 51 2.77 -3.98 -10.90
CA ILE A 51 3.98 -4.46 -10.24
C ILE A 51 3.65 -5.08 -8.88
N MET A 52 2.88 -4.38 -8.06
CA MET A 52 2.49 -4.84 -6.73
C MET A 52 1.58 -6.06 -6.80
N THR A 53 0.66 -6.11 -7.76
CA THR A 53 -0.20 -7.28 -7.99
C THR A 53 0.63 -8.52 -8.34
N ALA A 54 1.51 -8.41 -9.32
CA ALA A 54 2.37 -9.53 -9.72
C ALA A 54 3.30 -9.96 -8.57
N LEU A 55 3.89 -9.01 -7.87
CA LEU A 55 4.80 -9.28 -6.75
C LEU A 55 4.09 -10.07 -5.64
N TYR A 56 3.01 -9.52 -5.07
CA TYR A 56 2.37 -10.09 -3.88
C TYR A 56 1.51 -11.33 -4.16
N PHE A 57 0.91 -11.43 -5.34
CA PHE A 57 0.02 -12.56 -5.65
C PHE A 57 0.65 -13.66 -6.50
N SER A 58 1.89 -13.47 -6.99
CA SER A 58 2.52 -14.45 -7.87
C SER A 58 3.99 -14.74 -7.57
N ALA A 59 4.75 -13.77 -7.07
CA ALA A 59 6.20 -13.89 -6.96
C ALA A 59 6.72 -14.09 -5.53
N LEU A 60 6.17 -13.35 -4.55
CA LEU A 60 6.66 -13.38 -3.17
C LEU A 60 6.45 -14.74 -2.50
N ARG A 61 7.42 -15.14 -1.70
CA ARG A 61 7.39 -16.27 -0.80
C ARG A 61 7.11 -15.78 0.63
N PRO A 62 6.70 -16.66 1.56
CA PRO A 62 6.43 -16.28 2.95
C PRO A 62 7.63 -15.63 3.68
N GLU A 63 8.84 -16.01 3.32
CA GLU A 63 10.08 -15.49 3.88
C GLU A 63 10.53 -14.14 3.30
N ASP A 64 10.03 -13.77 2.11
CA ASP A 64 10.41 -12.51 1.46
C ASP A 64 9.87 -11.29 2.23
N ARG A 65 10.61 -10.20 2.18
CA ARG A 65 10.28 -8.94 2.83
C ARG A 65 10.29 -7.78 1.86
N VAL A 66 9.32 -6.88 1.96
CA VAL A 66 9.13 -5.79 1.02
C VAL A 66 9.12 -4.42 1.71
N ALA A 67 10.00 -3.53 1.30
CA ALA A 67 9.96 -2.14 1.71
C ALA A 67 9.08 -1.33 0.74
N VAL A 68 7.83 -1.11 1.12
CA VAL A 68 6.85 -0.42 0.28
C VAL A 68 7.12 1.07 0.22
N LYS A 69 7.32 1.61 -0.98
CA LYS A 69 7.49 3.04 -1.20
C LYS A 69 6.20 3.81 -0.86
N PRO A 70 6.29 5.00 -0.21
CA PRO A 70 5.11 5.78 0.17
C PRO A 70 4.13 6.08 -0.96
N HIS A 71 4.61 6.30 -2.19
CA HIS A 71 3.74 6.52 -3.35
C HIS A 71 2.88 5.29 -3.72
N ALA A 72 3.32 4.09 -3.32
CA ALA A 72 2.59 2.85 -3.47
C ALA A 72 1.72 2.50 -2.23
N SER A 73 1.73 3.32 -1.17
CA SER A 73 0.97 3.01 0.04
C SER A 73 -0.53 2.83 -0.20
N PRO A 74 -1.22 3.59 -1.07
CA PRO A 74 -2.63 3.33 -1.35
C PRO A 74 -2.86 1.94 -1.96
N VAL A 75 -1.98 1.48 -2.85
CA VAL A 75 -2.05 0.12 -3.42
C VAL A 75 -1.79 -0.91 -2.36
N PHE A 76 -0.78 -0.69 -1.50
CA PHE A 76 -0.46 -1.60 -0.40
C PHE A 76 -1.63 -1.75 0.58
N HIS A 77 -2.21 -0.67 1.07
CA HIS A 77 -3.37 -0.73 1.97
C HIS A 77 -4.59 -1.36 1.30
N ALA A 78 -4.84 -1.06 0.02
CA ALA A 78 -5.92 -1.70 -0.74
C ALA A 78 -5.72 -3.21 -0.85
N MET A 79 -4.49 -3.65 -1.04
CA MET A 79 -4.12 -5.07 -1.10
C MET A 79 -4.30 -5.74 0.25
N GLN A 80 -3.80 -5.13 1.33
CA GLN A 80 -3.99 -5.61 2.69
C GLN A 80 -5.49 -5.70 3.06
N TYR A 81 -6.30 -4.77 2.56
CA TYR A 81 -7.76 -4.84 2.71
C TYR A 81 -8.36 -6.06 2.01
N LEU A 82 -7.96 -6.36 0.78
CA LEU A 82 -8.43 -7.55 0.06
C LEU A 82 -7.97 -8.85 0.73
N MET A 83 -6.83 -8.82 1.41
CA MET A 83 -6.31 -9.94 2.20
C MET A 83 -6.95 -10.06 3.61
N GLY A 84 -7.75 -9.09 4.03
CA GLY A 84 -8.39 -9.07 5.35
C GLY A 84 -7.55 -8.45 6.48
N ASN A 85 -6.38 -7.91 6.18
CA ASN A 85 -5.45 -7.32 7.16
C ASN A 85 -5.65 -5.81 7.35
N GLN A 86 -6.56 -5.18 6.60
CA GLN A 86 -6.87 -3.77 6.71
C GLN A 86 -8.38 -3.57 6.79
N THR A 87 -8.85 -2.45 7.35
CA THR A 87 -10.27 -2.17 7.48
C THR A 87 -10.72 -1.02 6.57
N ARG A 88 -11.99 -1.05 6.19
CA ARG A 88 -12.62 0.02 5.41
C ARG A 88 -12.50 1.37 6.13
N GLU A 89 -12.78 1.40 7.43
CA GLU A 89 -12.68 2.61 8.25
C GLU A 89 -11.28 3.26 8.19
N LYS A 90 -10.23 2.45 8.31
CA LYS A 90 -8.85 2.93 8.20
C LYS A 90 -8.54 3.47 6.80
N MET A 91 -9.04 2.81 5.76
CA MET A 91 -8.88 3.28 4.39
C MET A 91 -9.62 4.59 4.13
N GLU A 92 -10.85 4.73 4.62
CA GLU A 92 -11.63 5.98 4.53
C GLU A 92 -10.96 7.12 5.29
N ASN A 93 -10.25 6.79 6.38
CA ASN A 93 -9.46 7.75 7.14
C ASN A 93 -7.98 7.82 6.67
N PHE A 94 -7.69 7.48 5.41
CA PHE A 94 -6.34 7.56 4.84
C PHE A 94 -5.69 8.91 5.11
N ARG A 95 -4.46 8.91 5.66
CA ARG A 95 -3.70 10.09 6.09
C ARG A 95 -4.36 10.92 7.21
N GLY A 96 -5.42 10.41 7.84
CA GLY A 96 -6.00 10.98 9.05
C GLY A 96 -5.37 10.37 10.31
N PHE A 97 -5.62 11.00 11.44
CA PHE A 97 -5.19 10.45 12.72
C PHE A 97 -5.86 9.09 12.96
N GLY A 98 -5.07 8.09 13.26
CA GLY A 98 -5.54 6.72 13.46
C GLY A 98 -5.99 5.99 12.19
N GLY A 99 -5.90 6.59 11.00
CA GLY A 99 -6.18 5.97 9.71
C GLY A 99 -4.96 5.30 9.07
N ALA A 100 -5.14 4.76 7.87
CA ALA A 100 -4.06 4.18 7.09
C ALA A 100 -2.98 5.23 6.76
N GLN A 101 -1.73 4.88 6.99
CA GLN A 101 -0.62 5.82 6.89
C GLN A 101 -0.16 6.02 5.44
N SER A 102 0.22 7.25 5.08
CA SER A 102 0.87 7.51 3.79
C SER A 102 2.28 6.92 3.71
N TYR A 103 2.89 6.67 4.85
CA TYR A 103 4.16 6.00 5.02
C TYR A 103 3.90 4.69 5.77
N PRO A 104 3.83 3.53 5.08
CA PRO A 104 3.55 2.26 5.73
C PRO A 104 4.41 2.06 6.98
N SER A 105 3.79 1.68 8.08
CA SER A 105 4.43 1.65 9.39
C SER A 105 4.08 0.38 10.17
N ARG A 106 5.08 -0.37 10.56
CA ARG A 106 4.93 -1.57 11.40
C ARG A 106 4.29 -1.30 12.77
N THR A 107 4.28 -0.05 13.22
CA THR A 107 3.84 0.30 14.58
C THR A 107 2.56 1.11 14.62
N LYS A 108 2.14 1.69 13.50
CA LYS A 108 0.96 2.59 13.40
C LYS A 108 -0.15 2.02 12.54
N ASP A 109 0.20 1.27 11.49
CA ASP A 109 -0.76 0.57 10.68
C ASP A 109 -1.17 -0.75 11.34
N ILE A 110 -2.36 -1.22 11.01
CA ILE A 110 -2.86 -2.52 11.45
C ILE A 110 -2.52 -3.62 10.46
N ASP A 111 -2.09 -3.24 9.27
CA ASP A 111 -1.71 -4.15 8.21
C ASP A 111 -0.28 -4.69 8.38
N ASP A 112 0.07 -5.69 7.58
CA ASP A 112 1.32 -6.45 7.71
C ASP A 112 2.46 -5.79 6.93
N ALA A 113 2.88 -4.61 7.36
CA ALA A 113 4.02 -3.90 6.78
C ALA A 113 5.36 -4.49 7.29
N ASP A 114 6.17 -5.05 6.41
CA ASP A 114 7.50 -5.60 6.78
C ASP A 114 8.44 -4.53 7.31
N PHE A 115 8.43 -3.34 6.73
CA PHE A 115 9.30 -2.22 7.12
C PHE A 115 8.51 -0.92 7.21
N SER A 116 8.81 -0.12 8.22
CA SER A 116 8.39 1.27 8.23
C SER A 116 9.20 2.07 7.22
N THR A 117 8.54 2.72 6.28
CA THR A 117 9.19 3.44 5.18
C THR A 117 8.84 4.94 5.20
N GLY A 118 9.59 5.75 4.46
CA GLY A 118 9.34 7.21 4.39
C GLY A 118 10.51 7.98 3.84
N SER A 119 11.69 7.84 4.43
CA SER A 119 12.89 8.52 3.95
C SER A 119 13.32 8.01 2.59
N VAL A 120 13.70 8.94 1.72
CA VAL A 120 14.20 8.60 0.36
C VAL A 120 15.48 7.78 0.48
N GLY A 121 15.52 6.65 -0.24
CA GLY A 121 16.65 5.71 -0.21
C GLY A 121 16.64 4.70 0.94
N LEU A 122 15.90 4.97 2.03
CA LEU A 122 15.89 4.09 3.19
C LEU A 122 15.36 2.68 2.86
N GLY A 123 14.36 2.56 2.01
CA GLY A 123 13.81 1.26 1.60
C GLY A 123 14.88 0.37 0.97
N VAL A 124 15.68 0.92 0.06
CA VAL A 124 16.80 0.19 -0.57
C VAL A 124 17.85 -0.19 0.46
N ALA A 125 18.24 0.73 1.33
CA ALA A 125 19.25 0.47 2.37
C ALA A 125 18.77 -0.64 3.34
N ILE A 126 17.55 -0.55 3.86
CA ILE A 126 16.99 -1.54 4.81
C ILE A 126 16.92 -2.93 4.17
N THR A 127 16.41 -3.03 2.94
CA THR A 127 16.30 -4.35 2.29
C THR A 127 17.66 -4.94 1.95
N SER A 128 18.64 -4.11 1.56
CA SER A 128 20.02 -4.56 1.35
C SER A 128 20.65 -5.11 2.62
N PHE A 129 20.52 -4.40 3.75
CA PHE A 129 21.04 -4.89 5.03
C PHE A 129 20.29 -6.12 5.53
N ALA A 130 18.97 -6.17 5.38
CA ALA A 130 18.18 -7.34 5.77
C ALA A 130 18.60 -8.59 4.97
N SER A 131 18.85 -8.44 3.67
CA SER A 131 19.33 -9.52 2.82
C SER A 131 20.68 -10.08 3.29
N ILE A 132 21.63 -9.19 3.62
CA ILE A 132 22.96 -9.61 4.14
C ILE A 132 22.86 -10.38 5.46
N ILE A 133 21.87 -10.07 6.29
CA ILE A 133 21.71 -10.73 7.59
C ILE A 133 20.98 -12.09 7.46
N GLN A 134 20.17 -12.26 6.43
CA GLN A 134 19.43 -13.50 6.20
C GLN A 134 20.26 -14.62 5.55
N ASP A 135 21.39 -14.29 4.92
CA ASP A 135 22.36 -15.23 4.37
C ASP A 135 23.30 -15.77 5.46
#